data_4fdabeca40b42402ebc276a17218608f
#
_entry.id   4fdabeca40b42402ebc276a17218608f
#
_cell.length_a   1.000
_cell.length_b   1.000
_cell.length_c   1.000
_cell.angle_alpha   90.00
_cell.angle_beta   90.00
_cell.angle_gamma   90.00
#
_symmetry.space_group_name_H-M   'P 1'
#
loop_
_entity.id
_entity.type
_entity.pdbx_description
1 polymer ?
#
loop_
_entity_poly.entity_id
_entity_poly.type
_entity_poly.pdbx_seq_one_letter_code
_entity_poly.pdbx_strand_id
1 'polypeptide(L)'
;MNKNLQEGIALAKELNEALAADKPNCDVVICTPFIHLASVTPIVDKAVIGVGAENCADKVSGAYTGEVSAEMVASTGAKYVILGHSERRAYYGETVAILEEKVKLALANGLTPIFCIGEVLEEREAGKHFEVVDAQIKGSLFDLSAEDFAKI
;
A
#
# COMPACT_ATOMS: atom_id res chain seq x y z
N MET A 1 11.95 2.19 6.62
CA MET A 1 13.28 1.70 6.17
C MET A 1 14.09 1.19 7.37
N ASN A 2 13.82 -0.01 7.86
CA ASN A 2 14.43 -0.50 9.12
C ASN A 2 15.13 -1.85 8.99
N LYS A 3 14.90 -2.60 7.91
CA LYS A 3 15.44 -3.95 7.69
C LYS A 3 16.14 -4.03 6.34
N ASN A 4 17.30 -4.68 6.31
CA ASN A 4 17.92 -5.11 5.05
C ASN A 4 17.23 -6.38 4.52
N LEU A 5 17.65 -6.89 3.36
CA LEU A 5 17.00 -8.02 2.71
C LEU A 5 16.96 -9.28 3.58
N GLN A 6 18.08 -9.64 4.21
CA GLN A 6 18.19 -10.85 5.03
C GLN A 6 17.35 -10.74 6.31
N GLU A 7 17.40 -9.59 6.96
CA GLU A 7 16.59 -9.30 8.16
C GLU A 7 15.08 -9.31 7.86
N GLY A 8 14.68 -8.78 6.70
CA GLY A 8 13.27 -8.78 6.26
C GLY A 8 12.77 -10.21 5.97
N ILE A 9 13.59 -11.03 5.30
CA ILE A 9 13.27 -12.44 5.06
C ILE A 9 13.15 -13.21 6.39
N ALA A 10 14.07 -13.00 7.32
CA ALA A 10 14.02 -13.65 8.63
C ALA A 10 12.76 -13.28 9.40
N LEU A 11 12.43 -11.99 9.48
CA LEU A 11 11.22 -11.52 10.15
C LEU A 11 9.94 -12.07 9.51
N ALA A 12 9.86 -12.12 8.18
CA ALA A 12 8.70 -12.66 7.48
C ALA A 12 8.47 -14.15 7.78
N LYS A 13 9.54 -14.94 7.89
CA LYS A 13 9.47 -16.35 8.30
C LYS A 13 8.98 -16.52 9.73
N GLU A 14 9.55 -15.78 10.68
CA GLU A 14 9.14 -15.81 12.07
C GLU A 14 7.67 -15.45 12.25
N LEU A 15 7.20 -14.40 11.57
CA LEU A 15 5.80 -14.00 11.59
C LEU A 15 4.89 -15.08 10.99
N ASN A 16 5.29 -15.66 9.86
CA ASN A 16 4.51 -16.71 9.22
C ASN A 16 4.37 -17.96 10.10
N GLU A 17 5.44 -18.38 10.76
CA GLU A 17 5.43 -19.52 11.69
C GLU A 17 4.58 -19.23 12.92
N ALA A 18 4.73 -18.04 13.53
CA ALA A 18 3.98 -17.65 14.71
C ALA A 18 2.46 -17.56 14.44
N LEU A 19 2.07 -16.94 13.34
CA LEU A 19 0.66 -16.77 12.95
C LEU A 19 0.02 -18.07 12.44
N ALA A 20 0.80 -18.98 11.89
CA ALA A 20 0.31 -20.31 11.54
C ALA A 20 0.05 -21.18 12.77
N ALA A 21 0.86 -21.01 13.82
CA ALA A 21 0.71 -21.74 15.10
C ALA A 21 -0.44 -21.19 15.96
N ASP A 22 -0.64 -19.86 15.97
CA ASP A 22 -1.70 -19.19 16.72
C ASP A 22 -2.45 -18.24 15.78
N LYS A 23 -3.46 -18.77 15.11
CA LYS A 23 -4.19 -18.09 14.06
C LYS A 23 -5.03 -16.95 14.61
N PRO A 24 -4.78 -15.68 14.23
CA PRO A 24 -5.57 -14.55 14.67
C PRO A 24 -7.00 -14.60 14.08
N ASN A 25 -7.94 -13.88 14.70
CA ASN A 25 -9.30 -13.70 14.20
C ASN A 25 -9.45 -12.49 13.26
N CYS A 26 -8.38 -12.11 12.58
CA CYS A 26 -8.32 -11.02 11.61
C CYS A 26 -7.36 -11.36 10.46
N ASP A 27 -7.49 -10.63 9.36
CA ASP A 27 -6.51 -10.69 8.28
C ASP A 27 -5.22 -9.99 8.69
N VAL A 28 -4.08 -10.57 8.33
CA VAL A 28 -2.75 -10.00 8.57
C VAL A 28 -2.08 -9.70 7.24
N VAL A 29 -1.63 -8.47 7.06
CA VAL A 29 -0.88 -8.04 5.89
C VAL A 29 0.44 -7.41 6.31
N ILE A 30 1.54 -7.84 5.70
CA ILE A 30 2.83 -7.20 5.83
C ILE A 30 3.14 -6.39 4.57
N CYS A 31 3.33 -5.09 4.71
CA CYS A 31 3.76 -4.23 3.62
C CYS A 31 5.26 -3.95 3.76
N THR A 32 6.01 -4.22 2.71
CA THR A 32 7.47 -4.18 2.72
C THR A 32 8.04 -3.24 1.67
N PRO A 33 9.27 -2.74 1.87
CA PRO A 33 10.02 -2.10 0.80
C PRO A 33 10.12 -2.99 -0.45
N PHE A 34 10.22 -2.39 -1.62
CA PHE A 34 10.26 -3.11 -2.89
C PHE A 34 11.30 -4.23 -2.96
N ILE A 35 12.48 -4.02 -2.32
CA ILE A 35 13.58 -4.99 -2.32
C ILE A 35 13.20 -6.34 -1.68
N HIS A 36 12.16 -6.38 -0.84
CA HIS A 36 11.74 -7.58 -0.14
C HIS A 36 10.66 -8.37 -0.89
N LEU A 37 9.86 -7.73 -1.75
CA LEU A 37 8.64 -8.33 -2.31
C LEU A 37 8.88 -9.68 -2.97
N ALA A 38 9.81 -9.75 -3.93
CA ALA A 38 10.09 -10.97 -4.68
C ALA A 38 10.69 -12.10 -3.81
N SER A 39 11.26 -11.76 -2.65
CA SER A 39 11.87 -12.74 -1.74
C SER A 39 10.93 -13.17 -0.62
N VAL A 40 10.03 -12.28 -0.18
CA VAL A 40 9.09 -12.55 0.91
C VAL A 40 7.83 -13.26 0.40
N THR A 41 7.29 -12.84 -0.75
CA THR A 41 6.05 -13.42 -1.28
C THR A 41 6.07 -14.95 -1.45
N PRO A 42 7.16 -15.60 -1.91
CA PRO A 42 7.19 -17.06 -2.10
C PRO A 42 7.42 -17.85 -0.79
N ILE A 43 7.82 -17.19 0.29
CA ILE A 43 8.19 -17.87 1.55
C ILE A 43 7.13 -17.78 2.65
N VAL A 44 6.07 -16.97 2.47
CA VAL A 44 4.95 -16.89 3.39
C VAL A 44 3.75 -17.67 2.87
N ASP A 45 2.98 -18.26 3.77
CA ASP A 45 1.70 -18.87 3.44
C ASP A 45 0.65 -17.77 3.22
N LYS A 46 0.16 -17.65 2.00
CA LYS A 46 -0.84 -16.64 1.61
C LYS A 46 -2.20 -16.81 2.31
N ALA A 47 -2.46 -17.97 2.90
CA ALA A 47 -3.63 -18.21 3.75
C ALA A 47 -3.43 -17.67 5.17
N VAL A 48 -2.20 -17.29 5.54
CA VAL A 48 -1.83 -16.79 6.86
C VAL A 48 -1.47 -15.30 6.81
N ILE A 49 -0.67 -14.90 5.82
CA ILE A 49 -0.19 -13.51 5.67
C ILE A 49 -0.35 -13.02 4.24
N GLY A 50 -1.04 -11.90 4.06
CA GLY A 50 -0.98 -11.11 2.84
C GLY A 50 0.34 -10.33 2.73
N VAL A 51 0.86 -10.17 1.52
CA VAL A 51 2.06 -9.35 1.25
C VAL A 51 1.67 -8.16 0.39
N GLY A 52 2.15 -7.00 0.75
CA GLY A 52 1.94 -5.74 0.04
C GLY A 52 3.21 -4.92 -0.12
N ALA A 53 3.14 -3.96 -1.04
CA ALA A 53 4.15 -2.93 -1.22
C ALA A 53 3.81 -1.69 -0.38
N GLU A 54 4.82 -0.89 -0.04
CA GLU A 54 4.65 0.38 0.67
C GLU A 54 4.29 1.54 -0.27
N ASN A 55 4.32 1.33 -1.59
CA ASN A 55 3.98 2.29 -2.64
C ASN A 55 3.91 1.62 -4.02
N CYS A 56 3.43 2.35 -5.04
CA CYS A 56 3.69 2.11 -6.47
C CYS A 56 3.72 3.45 -7.22
N ALA A 57 4.20 3.42 -8.46
CA ALA A 57 4.20 4.59 -9.34
C ALA A 57 2.78 4.94 -9.85
N ASP A 58 2.59 6.20 -10.22
CA ASP A 58 1.40 6.73 -10.91
C ASP A 58 1.52 6.62 -12.45
N LYS A 59 2.39 5.75 -12.93
CA LYS A 59 2.66 5.50 -14.36
C LYS A 59 2.63 4.01 -14.66
N VAL A 60 2.12 3.67 -15.84
CA VAL A 60 2.07 2.27 -16.32
C VAL A 60 3.48 1.78 -16.62
N SER A 61 4.24 2.55 -17.40
CA SER A 61 5.61 2.23 -17.84
C SER A 61 6.29 3.47 -18.38
N GLY A 62 7.56 3.40 -18.71
CA GLY A 62 8.29 4.47 -19.38
C GLY A 62 9.57 4.91 -18.69
N ALA A 63 10.05 6.11 -19.04
CA ALA A 63 11.31 6.68 -18.55
C ALA A 63 11.12 7.36 -17.18
N TYR A 64 10.86 6.56 -16.16
CA TYR A 64 10.67 6.99 -14.77
C TYR A 64 11.71 6.29 -13.88
N THR A 65 12.95 6.69 -14.05
CA THR A 65 14.11 6.06 -13.38
C THR A 65 13.93 6.01 -11.86
N GLY A 66 13.97 4.81 -11.31
CA GLY A 66 13.83 4.56 -9.87
C GLY A 66 12.41 4.18 -9.42
N GLU A 67 11.39 4.36 -10.28
CA GLU A 67 10.01 4.00 -9.95
C GLU A 67 9.72 2.51 -10.19
N VAL A 68 8.73 2.00 -9.42
CA VAL A 68 8.20 0.65 -9.53
C VAL A 68 6.70 0.72 -9.84
N SER A 69 6.28 0.20 -10.99
CA SER A 69 4.88 0.24 -11.40
C SER A 69 4.00 -0.73 -10.60
N ALA A 70 2.68 -0.53 -10.64
CA ALA A 70 1.72 -1.45 -10.05
C ALA A 70 1.82 -2.87 -10.66
N GLU A 71 2.08 -2.98 -11.98
CA GLU A 71 2.33 -4.25 -12.66
C GLU A 71 3.57 -4.96 -12.10
N MET A 72 4.68 -4.24 -11.90
CA MET A 72 5.90 -4.79 -11.29
C MET A 72 5.64 -5.30 -9.88
N VAL A 73 4.90 -4.56 -9.07
CA VAL A 73 4.48 -5.00 -7.72
C VAL A 73 3.65 -6.27 -7.82
N ALA A 74 2.60 -6.30 -8.65
CA ALA A 74 1.74 -7.47 -8.82
C ALA A 74 2.51 -8.71 -9.31
N SER A 75 3.51 -8.52 -10.18
CA SER A 75 4.35 -9.59 -10.74
C SER A 75 5.16 -10.35 -9.69
N THR A 76 5.43 -9.75 -8.53
CA THR A 76 6.08 -10.43 -7.40
C THR A 76 5.15 -11.40 -6.68
N GLY A 77 3.85 -11.36 -6.97
CA GLY A 77 2.79 -12.10 -6.26
C GLY A 77 2.23 -11.37 -5.04
N ALA A 78 2.67 -10.14 -4.77
CA ALA A 78 2.04 -9.26 -3.79
C ALA A 78 0.57 -8.96 -4.16
N LYS A 79 -0.27 -8.74 -3.15
CA LYS A 79 -1.71 -8.50 -3.32
C LYS A 79 -2.16 -7.14 -2.83
N TYR A 80 -1.37 -6.49 -2.04
CA TYR A 80 -1.72 -5.22 -1.40
C TYR A 80 -0.71 -4.13 -1.76
N VAL A 81 -1.13 -2.88 -1.66
CA VAL A 81 -0.25 -1.72 -1.78
C VAL A 81 -0.75 -0.57 -0.91
N ILE A 82 0.14 0.00 -0.09
CA ILE A 82 -0.16 1.22 0.67
C ILE A 82 -0.07 2.42 -0.27
N LEU A 83 -1.12 3.24 -0.29
CA LEU A 83 -1.17 4.48 -1.07
C LEU A 83 -1.60 5.66 -0.20
N GLY A 84 -1.00 6.82 -0.40
CA GLY A 84 -1.37 8.05 0.30
C GLY A 84 -0.88 8.14 1.74
N HIS A 85 0.13 7.36 2.13
CA HIS A 85 0.72 7.47 3.47
C HIS A 85 1.14 8.90 3.77
N SER A 86 0.95 9.36 5.01
CA SER A 86 1.22 10.74 5.43
C SER A 86 2.64 11.22 5.10
N GLU A 87 3.64 10.36 5.28
CA GLU A 87 5.03 10.66 4.92
C GLU A 87 5.19 10.93 3.42
N ARG A 88 4.49 10.17 2.56
CA ARG A 88 4.58 10.38 1.12
C ARG A 88 3.87 11.65 0.66
N ARG A 89 2.76 12.00 1.30
CA ARG A 89 2.09 13.29 1.09
C ARG A 89 3.01 14.44 1.50
N ALA A 90 3.65 14.34 2.66
CA ALA A 90 4.49 15.40 3.24
C ALA A 90 5.86 15.53 2.55
N TYR A 91 6.56 14.41 2.31
CA TYR A 91 7.97 14.42 1.87
C TYR A 91 8.15 14.28 0.37
N TYR A 92 7.19 13.68 -0.33
CA TYR A 92 7.27 13.40 -1.77
C TYR A 92 6.18 14.12 -2.57
N GLY A 93 5.36 14.96 -1.93
CA GLY A 93 4.38 15.81 -2.61
C GLY A 93 3.26 15.02 -3.30
N GLU A 94 2.88 13.85 -2.79
CA GLU A 94 1.77 13.09 -3.36
C GLU A 94 0.44 13.82 -3.18
N THR A 95 -0.11 14.30 -4.29
CA THR A 95 -1.40 14.99 -4.34
C THR A 95 -2.55 14.02 -4.51
N VAL A 96 -3.79 14.49 -4.30
CA VAL A 96 -5.00 13.68 -4.54
C VAL A 96 -5.08 13.15 -5.96
N ALA A 97 -4.68 13.94 -6.98
CA ALA A 97 -4.66 13.52 -8.37
C ALA A 97 -3.62 12.42 -8.66
N ILE A 98 -2.42 12.51 -8.08
CA ILE A 98 -1.40 11.45 -8.16
C ILE A 98 -1.92 10.17 -7.52
N LEU A 99 -2.58 10.28 -6.39
CA LEU A 99 -3.11 9.14 -5.64
C LEU A 99 -4.30 8.48 -6.34
N GLU A 100 -5.16 9.26 -6.99
CA GLU A 100 -6.22 8.74 -7.85
C GLU A 100 -5.67 7.84 -8.96
N GLU A 101 -4.62 8.30 -9.68
CA GLU A 101 -3.96 7.50 -10.71
C GLU A 101 -3.33 6.22 -10.14
N LYS A 102 -2.65 6.31 -8.99
CA LYS A 102 -2.07 5.14 -8.33
C LYS A 102 -3.14 4.11 -7.93
N VAL A 103 -4.27 4.54 -7.40
CA VAL A 103 -5.39 3.65 -7.03
C VAL A 103 -5.94 2.95 -8.26
N LYS A 104 -6.21 3.69 -9.35
CA LYS A 104 -6.69 3.12 -10.61
C LYS A 104 -5.72 2.07 -11.17
N LEU A 105 -4.42 2.37 -11.18
CA LEU A 105 -3.39 1.45 -11.66
C LEU A 105 -3.24 0.21 -10.75
N ALA A 106 -3.32 0.37 -9.44
CA ALA A 106 -3.29 -0.74 -8.50
C ALA A 106 -4.46 -1.70 -8.75
N LEU A 107 -5.68 -1.17 -8.81
CA LEU A 107 -6.90 -1.96 -9.08
C LEU A 107 -6.84 -2.66 -10.45
N ALA A 108 -6.39 -1.97 -11.49
CA ALA A 108 -6.23 -2.52 -12.83
C ALA A 108 -5.24 -3.69 -12.89
N ASN A 109 -4.28 -3.75 -11.96
CA ASN A 109 -3.30 -4.83 -11.86
C ASN A 109 -3.65 -5.87 -10.77
N GLY A 110 -4.88 -5.85 -10.25
CA GLY A 110 -5.37 -6.82 -9.28
C GLY A 110 -4.74 -6.70 -7.89
N LEU A 111 -4.21 -5.51 -7.56
CA LEU A 111 -3.77 -5.16 -6.21
C LEU A 111 -4.95 -4.58 -5.43
N THR A 112 -4.98 -4.85 -4.15
CA THR A 112 -5.89 -4.23 -3.18
C THR A 112 -5.19 -3.02 -2.56
N PRO A 113 -5.63 -1.78 -2.84
CA PRO A 113 -5.08 -0.59 -2.20
C PRO A 113 -5.43 -0.55 -0.71
N ILE A 114 -4.44 -0.22 0.12
CA ILE A 114 -4.64 0.22 1.50
C ILE A 114 -4.49 1.74 1.46
N PHE A 115 -5.62 2.44 1.31
CA PHE A 115 -5.63 3.87 1.09
C PHE A 115 -5.56 4.63 2.41
N CYS A 116 -4.47 5.36 2.62
CA CYS A 116 -4.23 6.13 3.84
C CYS A 116 -4.85 7.52 3.74
N ILE A 117 -5.59 7.89 4.77
CA ILE A 117 -6.20 9.22 4.96
C ILE A 117 -5.85 9.75 6.33
N GLY A 118 -5.87 11.05 6.49
CA GLY A 118 -5.67 11.70 7.79
C GLY A 118 -5.17 13.13 7.65
N GLU A 119 -5.42 13.89 8.69
CA GLU A 119 -5.00 15.28 8.86
C GLU A 119 -3.65 15.39 9.56
N VAL A 120 -3.01 16.56 9.45
CA VAL A 120 -1.86 16.94 10.28
C VAL A 120 -2.33 17.62 11.57
N LEU A 121 -1.42 17.82 12.54
CA LEU A 121 -1.75 18.36 13.85
C LEU A 121 -2.41 19.74 13.76
N GLU A 122 -1.87 20.62 12.93
CA GLU A 122 -2.38 21.97 12.72
C GLU A 122 -3.82 21.98 12.18
N GLU A 123 -4.15 21.04 11.31
CA GLU A 123 -5.51 20.88 10.77
C GLU A 123 -6.46 20.34 11.85
N ARG A 124 -5.99 19.43 12.70
CA ARG A 124 -6.74 18.91 13.85
C ARG A 124 -7.03 20.02 14.86
N GLU A 125 -6.04 20.82 15.23
CA GLU A 125 -6.16 21.94 16.17
C GLU A 125 -7.08 23.03 15.61
N ALA A 126 -7.08 23.25 14.29
CA ALA A 126 -8.00 24.17 13.61
C ALA A 126 -9.44 23.61 13.44
N GLY A 127 -9.71 22.38 13.88
CA GLY A 127 -11.02 21.71 13.73
C GLY A 127 -11.37 21.28 12.30
N LYS A 128 -10.39 21.24 11.38
CA LYS A 128 -10.58 20.94 9.94
C LYS A 128 -10.44 19.48 9.56
N HIS A 129 -10.23 18.58 10.51
CA HIS A 129 -9.94 17.18 10.25
C HIS A 129 -11.01 16.47 9.38
N PHE A 130 -12.30 16.77 9.57
CA PHE A 130 -13.35 16.19 8.72
C PHE A 130 -13.29 16.71 7.28
N GLU A 131 -13.03 18.01 7.09
CA GLU A 131 -12.89 18.61 5.76
C GLU A 131 -11.69 18.04 5.00
N VAL A 132 -10.57 17.83 5.70
CA VAL A 132 -9.35 17.27 5.12
C VAL A 132 -9.56 15.82 4.68
N VAL A 133 -10.13 14.98 5.55
CA VAL A 133 -10.42 13.58 5.24
C VAL A 133 -11.44 13.47 4.09
N ASP A 134 -12.50 14.26 4.12
CA ASP A 134 -13.50 14.32 3.05
C ASP A 134 -12.88 14.70 1.70
N ALA A 135 -12.02 15.73 1.68
CA ALA A 135 -11.31 16.15 0.48
C ALA A 135 -10.35 15.07 -0.06
N GLN A 136 -9.63 14.37 0.82
CA GLN A 136 -8.73 13.28 0.42
C GLN A 136 -9.49 12.10 -0.20
N ILE A 137 -10.60 11.69 0.40
CA ILE A 137 -11.44 10.60 -0.10
C ILE A 137 -12.10 11.01 -1.42
N LYS A 138 -12.77 12.15 -1.47
CA LYS A 138 -13.46 12.62 -2.66
C LYS A 138 -12.51 12.81 -3.84
N GLY A 139 -11.39 13.46 -3.61
CA GLY A 139 -10.44 13.78 -4.68
C GLY A 139 -9.64 12.59 -5.22
N SER A 140 -9.61 11.46 -4.52
CA SER A 140 -8.82 10.30 -4.95
C SER A 140 -9.65 9.06 -5.26
N LEU A 141 -10.88 8.94 -4.74
CA LEU A 141 -11.64 7.70 -4.80
C LEU A 141 -13.03 7.83 -5.42
N PHE A 142 -13.63 9.03 -5.51
CA PHE A 142 -15.04 9.16 -5.93
C PHE A 142 -15.30 8.95 -7.42
N ASP A 143 -14.25 8.97 -8.25
CA ASP A 143 -14.34 8.61 -9.67
C ASP A 143 -14.32 7.09 -9.93
N LEU A 144 -14.15 6.29 -8.87
CA LEU A 144 -14.20 4.83 -8.96
C LEU A 144 -15.63 4.33 -9.06
N SER A 145 -15.81 3.19 -9.74
CA SER A 145 -17.06 2.44 -9.67
C SER A 145 -17.32 1.93 -8.24
N ALA A 146 -18.57 1.65 -7.90
CA ALA A 146 -18.92 1.06 -6.61
C ALA A 146 -18.23 -0.30 -6.39
N GLU A 147 -18.04 -1.08 -7.48
CA GLU A 147 -17.32 -2.35 -7.45
C GLU A 147 -15.83 -2.15 -7.11
N ASP A 148 -15.17 -1.16 -7.70
CA ASP A 148 -13.76 -0.88 -7.44
C ASP A 148 -13.55 -0.25 -6.07
N PHE A 149 -14.45 0.63 -5.65
CA PHE A 149 -14.42 1.21 -4.30
C PHE A 149 -14.54 0.14 -3.21
N ALA A 150 -15.31 -0.92 -3.43
CA ALA A 150 -15.46 -2.02 -2.48
C ALA A 150 -14.21 -2.93 -2.34
N LYS A 151 -13.19 -2.71 -3.17
CA LYS A 151 -11.91 -3.46 -3.13
C LYS A 151 -10.82 -2.74 -2.34
N ILE A 152 -11.11 -1.55 -1.77
CA ILE A 152 -10.14 -0.69 -1.06
C ILE A 152 -10.30 -0.87 0.45
#